data_09bdc809ea6028322366b68e2aad8deb
#
_entry.id   09bdc809ea6028322366b68e2aad8deb
#
_cell.length_a   1.000
_cell.length_b   1.000
_cell.length_c   1.000
_cell.angle_alpha   90.00
_cell.angle_beta   90.00
_cell.angle_gamma   90.00
#
_symmetry.space_group_name_H-M   'P 1'
#
loop_
_entity.id
_entity.type
_entity.pdbx_description
1 polymer ?
#
loop_
_entity_poly.entity_id
_entity_poly.type
_entity_poly.pdbx_seq_one_letter_code
_entity_poly.pdbx_strand_id
1 'polypeptide(L)'
;MNSIPSKVALVCLLVLAFSAAGPRAQMASSHDADTAAIKQTVASFADTWNSHDAHAVAMRYVEDGDFSSVKGEPSHGRKELEDHYTMIFSTFLKNAHTTDTVRSVRFLAPDIASVDIDWLVTDPGAPGGVLRKGLLTWVLTKRNGQWMIMIYHEQSF
;
A
#
# COMPACT_ATOMS: atom_id res chain seq x y z
N MET A 1 -61.63 53.82 21.19
CA MET A 1 -61.04 53.98 19.84
C MET A 1 -59.52 53.96 20.01
N ASN A 2 -58.88 52.83 19.81
CA ASN A 2 -57.46 52.70 19.39
C ASN A 2 -57.15 51.23 19.22
N SER A 3 -57.05 50.83 17.98
CA SER A 3 -56.69 49.49 17.55
C SER A 3 -55.18 49.25 17.67
N ILE A 4 -54.77 48.12 18.23
CA ILE A 4 -53.40 47.66 18.30
C ILE A 4 -53.20 46.62 17.17
N PRO A 5 -52.20 46.74 16.28
CA PRO A 5 -51.96 45.73 15.28
C PRO A 5 -51.12 44.60 15.86
N SER A 6 -51.63 43.38 15.67
CA SER A 6 -50.97 42.12 16.04
C SER A 6 -49.77 41.86 15.12
N LYS A 7 -48.55 41.80 15.70
CA LYS A 7 -47.33 41.35 14.99
C LYS A 7 -47.25 39.84 15.06
N VAL A 8 -47.52 39.20 13.93
CA VAL A 8 -47.26 37.75 13.74
C VAL A 8 -45.78 37.58 13.51
N ALA A 9 -45.08 37.02 14.48
CA ALA A 9 -43.70 36.63 14.33
C ALA A 9 -43.62 35.25 13.61
N LEU A 10 -43.15 35.26 12.39
CA LEU A 10 -42.92 34.06 11.58
C LEU A 10 -41.57 33.45 12.08
N VAL A 11 -41.63 32.40 12.88
CA VAL A 11 -40.45 31.63 13.28
C VAL A 11 -40.14 30.63 12.18
N CYS A 12 -39.14 30.94 11.35
CA CYS A 12 -38.57 29.98 10.40
C CYS A 12 -37.76 28.94 11.18
N LEU A 13 -38.31 27.72 11.35
CA LEU A 13 -37.58 26.57 11.80
C LEU A 13 -36.66 26.05 10.68
N LEU A 14 -35.37 26.37 10.74
CA LEU A 14 -34.34 25.74 9.90
C LEU A 14 -34.12 24.33 10.46
N VAL A 15 -34.73 23.32 9.82
CA VAL A 15 -34.41 21.91 10.06
C VAL A 15 -33.11 21.60 9.32
N LEU A 16 -31.99 21.64 10.04
CA LEU A 16 -30.70 21.09 9.58
C LEU A 16 -30.84 19.57 9.55
N ALA A 17 -31.09 19.01 8.35
CA ALA A 17 -31.02 17.57 8.12
C ALA A 17 -29.53 17.15 8.21
N PHE A 18 -29.10 16.71 9.39
CA PHE A 18 -27.84 16.00 9.58
C PHE A 18 -28.02 14.60 8.95
N SER A 19 -27.61 14.43 7.70
CA SER A 19 -27.49 13.10 7.08
C SER A 19 -26.31 12.39 7.73
N ALA A 20 -26.55 11.68 8.83
CA ALA A 20 -25.58 10.76 9.42
C ALA A 20 -25.43 9.58 8.44
N ALA A 21 -24.35 9.58 7.65
CA ALA A 21 -23.95 8.39 6.92
C ALA A 21 -23.77 7.25 7.92
N GLY A 22 -24.51 6.15 7.74
CA GLY A 22 -24.49 5.02 8.67
C GLY A 22 -23.08 4.39 8.73
N PRO A 23 -22.77 3.64 9.80
CA PRO A 23 -21.42 3.05 10.02
C PRO A 23 -20.94 2.19 8.83
N ARG A 24 -21.84 1.61 8.06
CA ARG A 24 -21.50 0.82 6.86
C ARG A 24 -21.00 1.66 5.68
N ALA A 25 -21.55 2.86 5.49
CA ALA A 25 -21.08 3.79 4.46
C ALA A 25 -19.69 4.36 4.82
N GLN A 26 -19.45 4.58 6.09
CA GLN A 26 -18.16 5.07 6.60
C GLN A 26 -17.06 4.02 6.51
N MET A 27 -17.37 2.74 6.76
CA MET A 27 -16.42 1.63 6.57
C MET A 27 -16.09 1.40 5.10
N ALA A 28 -17.08 1.49 4.19
CA ALA A 28 -16.83 1.38 2.75
C ALA A 28 -15.92 2.51 2.26
N SER A 29 -16.17 3.76 2.65
CA SER A 29 -15.33 4.90 2.26
C SER A 29 -13.91 4.83 2.85
N SER A 30 -13.72 4.25 4.04
CA SER A 30 -12.39 4.04 4.61
C SER A 30 -11.60 2.96 3.86
N HIS A 31 -12.25 1.87 3.44
CA HIS A 31 -11.60 0.82 2.65
C HIS A 31 -11.20 1.31 1.25
N ASP A 32 -11.98 2.19 0.62
CA ASP A 32 -11.63 2.78 -0.67
C ASP A 32 -10.37 3.67 -0.55
N ALA A 33 -10.33 4.50 0.49
CA ALA A 33 -9.16 5.34 0.78
C ALA A 33 -7.92 4.50 1.11
N ASP A 34 -8.08 3.45 1.92
CA ASP A 34 -6.99 2.54 2.27
C ASP A 34 -6.53 1.71 1.07
N THR A 35 -7.43 1.29 0.20
CA THR A 35 -7.08 0.62 -1.06
C THR A 35 -6.24 1.53 -1.96
N ALA A 36 -6.61 2.81 -2.08
CA ALA A 36 -5.83 3.79 -2.84
C ALA A 36 -4.44 4.00 -2.21
N ALA A 37 -4.35 4.12 -0.88
CA ALA A 37 -3.10 4.26 -0.16
C ALA A 37 -2.20 3.02 -0.32
N ILE A 38 -2.75 1.81 -0.28
CA ILE A 38 -2.02 0.56 -0.53
C ILE A 38 -1.47 0.52 -1.96
N LYS A 39 -2.27 0.89 -2.97
CA LYS A 39 -1.78 0.97 -4.35
C LYS A 39 -0.63 1.97 -4.50
N GLN A 40 -0.71 3.11 -3.80
CA GLN A 40 0.37 4.08 -3.76
C GLN A 40 1.62 3.53 -3.04
N THR A 41 1.44 2.73 -1.99
CA THR A 41 2.56 2.04 -1.29
C THR A 41 3.29 1.09 -2.24
N VAL A 42 2.55 0.30 -3.05
CA VAL A 42 3.14 -0.61 -4.05
C VAL A 42 3.90 0.16 -5.12
N ALA A 43 3.30 1.21 -5.71
CA ALA A 43 3.96 2.04 -6.71
C ALA A 43 5.24 2.70 -6.15
N SER A 44 5.16 3.27 -4.95
CA SER A 44 6.30 3.90 -4.28
C SER A 44 7.40 2.90 -3.89
N PHE A 45 7.04 1.64 -3.61
CA PHE A 45 8.03 0.58 -3.42
C PHE A 45 8.79 0.29 -4.72
N ALA A 46 8.09 0.13 -5.85
CA ALA A 46 8.71 -0.08 -7.15
C ALA A 46 9.67 1.07 -7.53
N ASP A 47 9.27 2.32 -7.31
CA ASP A 47 10.13 3.50 -7.52
C ASP A 47 11.40 3.43 -6.66
N THR A 48 11.24 3.07 -5.37
CA THR A 48 12.36 2.94 -4.42
C THR A 48 13.30 1.79 -4.83
N TRP A 49 12.73 0.64 -5.22
CA TRP A 49 13.49 -0.51 -5.72
C TRP A 49 14.29 -0.14 -6.98
N ASN A 50 13.67 0.59 -7.91
CA ASN A 50 14.29 1.04 -9.17
C ASN A 50 15.39 2.10 -8.97
N SER A 51 15.45 2.74 -7.81
CA SER A 51 16.58 3.62 -7.43
C SER A 51 17.80 2.83 -6.95
N HIS A 52 17.69 1.52 -6.72
CA HIS A 52 18.70 0.64 -6.15
C HIS A 52 19.24 1.10 -4.78
N ASP A 53 18.42 1.85 -4.04
CA ASP A 53 18.72 2.26 -2.66
C ASP A 53 18.23 1.17 -1.69
N ALA A 54 19.13 0.27 -1.31
CA ALA A 54 18.84 -0.87 -0.42
C ALA A 54 18.29 -0.43 0.94
N HIS A 55 18.84 0.66 1.52
CA HIS A 55 18.34 1.21 2.77
C HIS A 55 16.91 1.71 2.64
N ALA A 56 16.63 2.51 1.60
CA ALA A 56 15.30 3.03 1.35
C ALA A 56 14.27 1.91 1.10
N VAL A 57 14.65 0.81 0.44
CA VAL A 57 13.79 -0.38 0.27
C VAL A 57 13.52 -1.05 1.63
N ALA A 58 14.55 -1.27 2.46
CA ALA A 58 14.40 -1.87 3.78
C ALA A 58 13.46 -1.03 4.69
N MET A 59 13.49 0.30 4.55
CA MET A 59 12.61 1.20 5.30
C MET A 59 11.14 1.13 4.90
N ARG A 60 10.77 0.45 3.79
CA ARG A 60 9.37 0.16 3.43
C ARG A 60 8.75 -0.94 4.29
N TYR A 61 9.58 -1.72 4.98
CA TYR A 61 9.14 -2.77 5.89
C TYR A 61 8.97 -2.25 7.32
N VAL A 62 8.16 -2.93 8.12
CA VAL A 62 8.21 -2.79 9.57
C VAL A 62 9.59 -3.23 10.09
N GLU A 63 9.92 -2.88 11.32
CA GLU A 63 11.27 -3.16 11.88
C GLU A 63 11.61 -4.65 11.87
N ASP A 64 10.63 -5.49 12.17
CA ASP A 64 10.67 -6.96 12.23
C ASP A 64 10.02 -7.63 11.00
N GLY A 65 10.05 -6.96 9.84
CA GLY A 65 9.42 -7.45 8.61
C GLY A 65 10.14 -8.66 8.02
N ASP A 66 9.37 -9.52 7.35
CA ASP A 66 9.84 -10.75 6.72
C ASP A 66 9.85 -10.64 5.20
N PHE A 67 10.88 -11.18 4.58
CA PHE A 67 11.00 -11.39 3.15
C PHE A 67 11.33 -12.85 2.85
N SER A 68 10.74 -13.39 1.81
CA SER A 68 11.09 -14.70 1.26
C SER A 68 11.26 -14.59 -0.24
N SER A 69 12.46 -14.90 -0.73
CA SER A 69 12.80 -14.86 -2.15
C SER A 69 12.14 -16.00 -2.93
N VAL A 70 12.19 -15.93 -4.27
CA VAL A 70 11.74 -17.04 -5.17
C VAL A 70 12.45 -18.37 -4.91
N LYS A 71 13.59 -18.36 -4.23
CA LYS A 71 14.31 -19.57 -3.83
C LYS A 71 13.95 -20.02 -2.41
N GLY A 72 13.05 -19.29 -1.74
CA GLY A 72 12.68 -19.54 -0.35
C GLY A 72 13.74 -19.08 0.67
N GLU A 73 14.74 -18.29 0.24
CA GLU A 73 15.73 -17.71 1.14
C GLU A 73 15.07 -16.61 1.99
N PRO A 74 15.04 -16.75 3.33
CA PRO A 74 14.43 -15.76 4.19
C PRO A 74 15.38 -14.60 4.50
N SER A 75 14.81 -13.42 4.79
CA SER A 75 15.47 -12.32 5.49
C SER A 75 14.50 -11.77 6.53
N HIS A 76 14.98 -11.54 7.75
CA HIS A 76 14.17 -11.07 8.86
C HIS A 76 14.70 -9.75 9.42
N GLY A 77 13.81 -8.77 9.53
CA GLY A 77 14.11 -7.43 9.99
C GLY A 77 14.89 -6.58 8.98
N ARG A 78 14.83 -5.26 9.18
CA ARG A 78 15.39 -4.28 8.24
C ARG A 78 16.89 -4.46 7.95
N LYS A 79 17.66 -4.91 8.93
CA LYS A 79 19.10 -5.09 8.72
C LYS A 79 19.42 -6.18 7.70
N GLU A 80 18.79 -7.35 7.82
CA GLU A 80 18.99 -8.44 6.87
C GLU A 80 18.39 -8.10 5.50
N LEU A 81 17.26 -7.37 5.48
CA LEU A 81 16.66 -6.85 4.25
C LEU A 81 17.61 -5.89 3.52
N GLU A 82 18.21 -4.94 4.22
CA GLU A 82 19.18 -4.01 3.64
C GLU A 82 20.41 -4.74 3.09
N ASP A 83 20.95 -5.71 3.84
CA ASP A 83 22.08 -6.54 3.38
C ASP A 83 21.70 -7.35 2.13
N HIS A 84 20.49 -7.95 2.10
CA HIS A 84 19.97 -8.66 0.94
C HIS A 84 19.86 -7.76 -0.30
N TYR A 85 19.19 -6.61 -0.19
CA TYR A 85 19.05 -5.66 -1.31
C TYR A 85 20.38 -5.07 -1.75
N THR A 86 21.30 -4.79 -0.82
CA THR A 86 22.67 -4.36 -1.14
C THR A 86 23.39 -5.39 -2.00
N MET A 87 23.28 -6.66 -1.63
CA MET A 87 23.90 -7.76 -2.38
C MET A 87 23.31 -7.89 -3.78
N ILE A 88 21.98 -7.92 -3.93
CA ILE A 88 21.38 -8.14 -5.26
C ILE A 88 21.54 -6.94 -6.19
N PHE A 89 21.50 -5.70 -5.69
CA PHE A 89 21.70 -4.49 -6.49
C PHE A 89 23.17 -4.27 -6.88
N SER A 90 24.13 -4.78 -6.10
CA SER A 90 25.54 -4.73 -6.47
C SER A 90 25.97 -5.86 -7.43
N THR A 91 25.12 -6.87 -7.64
CA THR A 91 25.47 -8.06 -8.42
C THR A 91 24.54 -8.24 -9.63
N PHE A 92 23.63 -9.20 -9.55
CA PHE A 92 22.84 -9.68 -10.69
C PHE A 92 21.61 -8.82 -11.03
N LEU A 93 21.22 -7.89 -10.17
CA LEU A 93 20.11 -6.95 -10.42
C LEU A 93 20.56 -5.48 -10.58
N LYS A 94 21.85 -5.25 -10.79
CA LYS A 94 22.43 -3.89 -10.86
C LYS A 94 21.86 -2.99 -11.97
N ASN A 95 21.29 -3.56 -13.02
CA ASN A 95 20.67 -2.83 -14.13
C ASN A 95 19.18 -3.16 -14.26
N ALA A 96 18.64 -3.92 -13.31
CA ALA A 96 17.28 -4.39 -13.39
C ALA A 96 16.28 -3.32 -12.93
N HIS A 97 15.06 -3.38 -13.47
CA HIS A 97 13.94 -2.55 -13.07
C HIS A 97 12.72 -3.42 -12.83
N THR A 98 11.97 -3.14 -11.75
CA THR A 98 10.69 -3.78 -11.48
C THR A 98 9.53 -2.93 -11.96
N THR A 99 8.46 -3.61 -12.36
CA THR A 99 7.13 -3.04 -12.56
C THR A 99 6.15 -3.89 -11.78
N ASP A 100 5.45 -3.26 -10.84
CA ASP A 100 4.56 -3.92 -9.91
C ASP A 100 3.12 -3.43 -10.14
N THR A 101 2.19 -4.36 -10.36
CA THR A 101 0.78 -4.06 -10.62
C THR A 101 -0.10 -4.76 -9.60
N VAL A 102 -0.84 -4.01 -8.80
CA VAL A 102 -1.76 -4.57 -7.80
C VAL A 102 -2.87 -5.35 -8.50
N ARG A 103 -2.94 -6.65 -8.23
CA ARG A 103 -3.99 -7.57 -8.71
C ARG A 103 -5.20 -7.53 -7.79
N SER A 104 -4.98 -7.62 -6.48
CA SER A 104 -6.05 -7.65 -5.48
C SER A 104 -5.60 -7.04 -4.15
N VAL A 105 -6.55 -6.49 -3.40
CA VAL A 105 -6.38 -6.05 -2.02
C VAL A 105 -7.48 -6.69 -1.19
N ARG A 106 -7.12 -7.35 -0.10
CA ARG A 106 -8.05 -7.97 0.84
C ARG A 106 -7.74 -7.51 2.26
N PHE A 107 -8.64 -6.80 2.87
CA PHE A 107 -8.53 -6.42 4.29
C PHE A 107 -8.78 -7.63 5.18
N LEU A 108 -7.83 -7.92 6.06
CA LEU A 108 -7.88 -8.98 7.07
C LEU A 108 -8.33 -8.41 8.42
N ALA A 109 -7.99 -7.14 8.66
CA ALA A 109 -8.41 -6.33 9.80
C ALA A 109 -8.42 -4.85 9.34
N PRO A 110 -8.94 -3.90 10.14
CA PRO A 110 -8.94 -2.47 9.78
C PRO A 110 -7.56 -1.89 9.45
N ASP A 111 -6.50 -2.47 10.00
CA ASP A 111 -5.12 -2.06 9.87
C ASP A 111 -4.19 -3.14 9.28
N ILE A 112 -4.76 -4.23 8.74
CA ILE A 112 -4.01 -5.33 8.11
C ILE A 112 -4.65 -5.69 6.78
N ALA A 113 -3.84 -5.77 5.72
CA ALA A 113 -4.29 -6.17 4.39
C ALA A 113 -3.34 -7.19 3.76
N SER A 114 -3.89 -8.15 3.03
CA SER A 114 -3.16 -8.97 2.07
C SER A 114 -3.29 -8.36 0.68
N VAL A 115 -2.17 -8.30 -0.04
CA VAL A 115 -2.11 -7.71 -1.39
C VAL A 115 -1.41 -8.68 -2.32
N ASP A 116 -2.07 -9.03 -3.42
CA ASP A 116 -1.45 -9.77 -4.51
C ASP A 116 -1.02 -8.79 -5.60
N ILE A 117 0.20 -8.97 -6.10
CA ILE A 117 0.85 -8.04 -7.02
C ILE A 117 1.48 -8.85 -8.15
N ASP A 118 1.10 -8.56 -9.39
CA ASP A 118 1.84 -9.02 -10.56
C ASP A 118 3.14 -8.21 -10.65
N TRP A 119 4.28 -8.90 -10.69
CA TRP A 119 5.57 -8.25 -10.82
C TRP A 119 6.31 -8.71 -12.08
N LEU A 120 7.06 -7.78 -12.64
CA LEU A 120 7.91 -8.00 -13.81
C LEU A 120 9.25 -7.31 -13.56
N VAL A 121 10.34 -8.08 -13.57
CA VAL A 121 11.70 -7.54 -13.55
C VAL A 121 12.29 -7.62 -14.96
N THR A 122 12.75 -6.48 -15.43
CA THR A 122 13.43 -6.32 -16.73
C THR A 122 14.89 -5.95 -16.53
N ASP A 123 15.75 -6.37 -17.46
CA ASP A 123 17.15 -5.96 -17.55
C ASP A 123 17.51 -5.87 -19.03
N PRO A 124 18.07 -4.73 -19.52
CA PRO A 124 18.48 -4.57 -20.91
C PRO A 124 19.47 -5.65 -21.40
N GLY A 125 20.23 -6.26 -20.47
CA GLY A 125 21.18 -7.34 -20.76
C GLY A 125 20.55 -8.73 -20.84
N ALA A 126 19.28 -8.89 -20.43
CA ALA A 126 18.61 -10.18 -20.47
C ALA A 126 18.04 -10.50 -21.86
N PRO A 127 18.00 -11.78 -22.27
CA PRO A 127 17.36 -12.20 -23.51
C PRO A 127 15.89 -11.75 -23.56
N GLY A 128 15.53 -10.94 -24.56
CA GLY A 128 14.18 -10.37 -24.67
C GLY A 128 13.86 -9.28 -23.66
N GLY A 129 14.84 -8.81 -22.86
CA GLY A 129 14.69 -7.74 -21.88
C GLY A 129 13.95 -8.16 -20.60
N VAL A 130 13.40 -9.38 -20.50
CA VAL A 130 12.70 -9.88 -19.32
C VAL A 130 13.62 -10.81 -18.53
N LEU A 131 13.90 -10.44 -17.29
CA LEU A 131 14.73 -11.24 -16.39
C LEU A 131 13.87 -12.23 -15.60
N ARG A 132 12.73 -11.75 -15.05
CA ARG A 132 11.87 -12.54 -14.17
C ARG A 132 10.46 -11.93 -14.09
N LYS A 133 9.46 -12.77 -13.86
CA LYS A 133 8.08 -12.34 -13.57
C LYS A 133 7.41 -13.32 -12.62
N GLY A 134 6.33 -12.89 -12.00
CA GLY A 134 5.61 -13.76 -11.08
C GLY A 134 4.51 -13.05 -10.30
N LEU A 135 4.26 -13.57 -9.11
CA LEU A 135 3.30 -13.06 -8.15
C LEU A 135 4.02 -12.73 -6.84
N LEU A 136 3.78 -11.54 -6.30
CA LEU A 136 4.09 -11.22 -4.91
C LEU A 136 2.82 -11.32 -4.10
N THR A 137 2.93 -11.85 -2.89
CA THR A 137 1.91 -11.73 -1.86
C THR A 137 2.50 -10.97 -0.69
N TRP A 138 1.96 -9.78 -0.44
CA TRP A 138 2.34 -8.98 0.71
C TRP A 138 1.28 -9.06 1.80
N VAL A 139 1.72 -9.04 3.06
CA VAL A 139 0.88 -8.66 4.19
C VAL A 139 1.35 -7.28 4.63
N LEU A 140 0.44 -6.31 4.58
CA LEU A 140 0.69 -4.94 5.01
C LEU A 140 0.05 -4.67 6.34
N THR A 141 0.68 -3.85 7.17
CA THR A 141 0.09 -3.27 8.38
C THR A 141 0.11 -1.75 8.32
N LYS A 142 -0.94 -1.12 8.87
CA LYS A 142 -1.04 0.33 8.95
C LYS A 142 -0.43 0.83 10.25
N ARG A 143 0.64 1.62 10.19
CA ARG A 143 1.33 2.21 11.33
C ARG A 143 1.38 3.73 11.18
N ASN A 144 0.85 4.47 12.14
CA ASN A 144 0.81 5.95 12.10
C ASN A 144 0.20 6.49 10.80
N GLY A 145 -0.84 5.82 10.28
CA GLY A 145 -1.51 6.21 9.04
C GLY A 145 -0.83 5.75 7.74
N GLN A 146 0.33 5.10 7.81
CA GLN A 146 1.07 4.60 6.65
C GLN A 146 1.00 3.07 6.55
N TRP A 147 0.80 2.55 5.34
CA TRP A 147 0.86 1.13 5.08
C TRP A 147 2.32 0.69 4.87
N MET A 148 2.76 -0.29 5.66
CA MET A 148 4.13 -0.83 5.66
C MET A 148 4.11 -2.33 5.45
N ILE A 149 5.15 -2.86 4.82
CA ILE A 149 5.28 -4.30 4.53
C ILE A 149 5.65 -5.03 5.83
N MET A 150 4.83 -5.99 6.22
CA MET A 150 5.09 -6.90 7.33
C MET A 150 5.64 -8.24 6.81
N ILE A 151 5.04 -8.76 5.72
CA ILE A 151 5.49 -9.98 5.07
C ILE A 151 5.52 -9.73 3.56
N TYR A 152 6.61 -10.14 2.93
CA TYR A 152 6.79 -10.13 1.47
C TYR A 152 7.16 -11.55 1.02
N HIS A 153 6.32 -12.14 0.20
CA HIS A 153 6.55 -13.46 -0.35
C HIS A 153 6.57 -13.41 -1.88
N GLU A 154 7.65 -13.90 -2.47
CA GLU A 154 7.91 -13.85 -3.90
C GLU A 154 7.75 -15.23 -4.54
N GLN A 155 7.01 -15.29 -5.65
CA GLN A 155 6.87 -16.47 -6.49
C GLN A 155 7.19 -16.10 -7.94
N SER A 156 7.96 -16.94 -8.63
CA SER A 156 8.31 -16.79 -10.05
C SER A 156 7.78 -17.96 -10.87
N PHE A 157 7.31 -17.67 -12.10
CA PHE A 157 6.84 -18.66 -13.06
C PHE A 157 7.08 -18.23 -14.53
#